data_3ac3cca9b68be33a3e72b97a9726f094
#
_entry.id   3ac3cca9b68be33a3e72b97a9726f094
#
_cell.length_a   1.000
_cell.length_b   1.000
_cell.length_c   1.000
_cell.angle_alpha   90.00
_cell.angle_beta   90.00
_cell.angle_gamma   90.00
#
_symmetry.space_group_name_H-M   'P 1'
#
loop_
_entity.id
_entity.type
_entity.pdbx_description
1 polymer ?
#
loop_
_entity_poly.entity_id
_entity_poly.type
_entity_poly.pdbx_seq_one_letter_code
_entity_poly.pdbx_strand_id
1 'polypeptide(L)'
;MKARTILAAMAAVLMTSAAANAAQVAALVGNDTIAWVDTVQKKATGMTKVTGISGALVGIDVRPADGMLYGLVEDGTVVTIAQDGKATMKSKLDTMVAKGLTVTVDFNPAADRLRVIGSDGMNLRANVDDGKVTKDGDLKFAETDMHKGEKPNVVGGAYINSVKGAKETALYDIDGTIGGLLKQAPPNDGILSAVGKLGIKADKVAFDIWSDGNGKNDAWLMAGDTLYSVDLATGKATEAAKISGVSGIVRDIAILPGM
;
A
#
# COMPACT_ATOMS: atom_id res chain seq x y z
N MET A 1 -1.75 -16.31 -73.96
CA MET A 1 -2.04 -15.38 -72.80
C MET A 1 -2.13 -16.20 -71.52
N LYS A 2 -1.17 -16.05 -70.59
CA LYS A 2 -1.17 -16.78 -69.32
C LYS A 2 -1.63 -15.81 -68.21
N ALA A 3 -2.79 -16.09 -67.64
CA ALA A 3 -3.32 -15.32 -66.52
C ALA A 3 -2.53 -15.70 -65.22
N ARG A 4 -1.95 -14.71 -64.58
CA ARG A 4 -1.31 -14.84 -63.24
C ARG A 4 -2.33 -14.48 -62.15
N THR A 5 -2.74 -15.46 -61.39
CA THR A 5 -3.58 -15.27 -60.21
C THR A 5 -2.68 -14.83 -59.06
N ILE A 6 -2.93 -13.64 -58.53
CA ILE A 6 -2.25 -13.11 -57.34
C ILE A 6 -3.10 -13.50 -56.11
N LEU A 7 -2.56 -14.39 -55.26
CA LEU A 7 -3.13 -14.72 -53.98
C LEU A 7 -2.68 -13.65 -52.95
N ALA A 8 -3.63 -12.85 -52.49
CA ALA A 8 -3.39 -11.93 -51.36
C ALA A 8 -3.56 -12.71 -50.05
N ALA A 9 -2.48 -12.93 -49.31
CA ALA A 9 -2.52 -13.47 -47.97
C ALA A 9 -2.87 -12.36 -46.98
N MET A 10 -4.08 -12.41 -46.41
CA MET A 10 -4.47 -11.56 -45.28
C MET A 10 -3.87 -12.16 -44.01
N ALA A 11 -2.85 -11.48 -43.44
CA ALA A 11 -2.34 -11.79 -42.09
C ALA A 11 -3.32 -11.23 -41.06
N ALA A 12 -4.07 -12.10 -40.41
CA ALA A 12 -4.86 -11.74 -39.24
C ALA A 12 -3.92 -11.50 -38.05
N VAL A 13 -3.76 -10.25 -37.65
CA VAL A 13 -3.09 -9.88 -36.39
C VAL A 13 -4.05 -10.24 -35.27
N LEU A 14 -3.76 -11.36 -34.60
CA LEU A 14 -4.39 -11.70 -33.33
C LEU A 14 -3.85 -10.73 -32.26
N MET A 15 -4.61 -9.68 -31.96
CA MET A 15 -4.39 -8.88 -30.75
C MET A 15 -4.79 -9.74 -29.55
N THR A 16 -3.82 -10.38 -28.90
CA THR A 16 -4.01 -10.92 -27.56
C THR A 16 -4.16 -9.74 -26.62
N SER A 17 -5.40 -9.41 -26.24
CA SER A 17 -5.64 -8.55 -25.10
C SER A 17 -5.06 -9.26 -23.88
N ALA A 18 -3.95 -8.76 -23.33
CA ALA A 18 -3.54 -9.14 -21.99
C ALA A 18 -4.73 -8.78 -21.08
N ALA A 19 -5.35 -9.80 -20.49
CA ALA A 19 -6.33 -9.57 -19.43
C ALA A 19 -5.59 -8.79 -18.35
N ALA A 20 -5.97 -7.54 -18.13
CA ALA A 20 -5.51 -6.81 -16.96
C ALA A 20 -6.01 -7.61 -15.76
N ASN A 21 -5.08 -8.17 -14.97
CA ASN A 21 -5.45 -8.83 -13.73
C ASN A 21 -6.21 -7.81 -12.89
N ALA A 22 -7.48 -8.11 -12.61
CA ALA A 22 -8.33 -7.29 -11.76
C ALA A 22 -7.72 -7.30 -10.37
N ALA A 23 -6.99 -6.26 -10.03
CA ALA A 23 -6.58 -6.07 -8.65
C ALA A 23 -7.81 -5.63 -7.85
N GLN A 24 -8.18 -6.40 -6.82
CA GLN A 24 -9.11 -5.94 -5.82
C GLN A 24 -8.33 -5.16 -4.75
N VAL A 25 -8.88 -4.03 -4.35
CA VAL A 25 -8.29 -3.18 -3.31
C VAL A 25 -9.26 -3.07 -2.14
N ALA A 26 -8.78 -3.38 -0.95
CA ALA A 26 -9.45 -3.01 0.29
C ALA A 26 -9.04 -1.58 0.65
N ALA A 27 -9.98 -0.65 0.69
CA ALA A 27 -9.72 0.73 1.08
C ALA A 27 -10.33 1.00 2.46
N LEU A 28 -9.51 1.39 3.43
CA LEU A 28 -9.97 1.81 4.74
C LEU A 28 -10.57 3.22 4.65
N VAL A 29 -11.87 3.31 4.84
CA VAL A 29 -12.63 4.56 4.80
C VAL A 29 -13.01 4.97 6.22
N GLY A 30 -12.62 6.16 6.62
CA GLY A 30 -12.87 6.64 7.97
C GLY A 30 -12.17 5.78 9.01
N ASN A 31 -12.88 5.35 10.05
CA ASN A 31 -12.29 4.66 11.19
C ASN A 31 -12.52 3.15 11.22
N ASP A 32 -13.52 2.66 10.48
CA ASP A 32 -14.02 1.29 10.68
C ASP A 32 -14.73 0.71 9.45
N THR A 33 -14.53 1.26 8.26
CA THR A 33 -15.23 0.80 7.06
C THR A 33 -14.22 0.39 5.98
N ILE A 34 -14.42 -0.78 5.38
CA ILE A 34 -13.66 -1.24 4.22
C ILE A 34 -14.53 -1.08 2.98
N ALA A 35 -14.06 -0.30 2.02
CA ALA A 35 -14.59 -0.28 0.67
C ALA A 35 -13.82 -1.31 -0.18
N TRP A 36 -14.55 -2.28 -0.76
CA TRP A 36 -14.00 -3.27 -1.66
C TRP A 36 -14.03 -2.71 -3.08
N VAL A 37 -12.87 -2.40 -3.64
CA VAL A 37 -12.74 -1.70 -4.92
C VAL A 37 -12.31 -2.69 -6.01
N ASP A 38 -13.06 -2.73 -7.10
CA ASP A 38 -12.69 -3.38 -8.34
C ASP A 38 -12.02 -2.33 -9.27
N THR A 39 -10.73 -2.50 -9.52
CA THR A 39 -9.95 -1.53 -10.31
C THR A 39 -10.28 -1.58 -11.80
N VAL A 40 -10.79 -2.70 -12.32
CA VAL A 40 -11.22 -2.83 -13.72
C VAL A 40 -12.58 -2.16 -13.95
N GLN A 41 -13.53 -2.41 -13.02
CA GLN A 41 -14.84 -1.76 -13.07
C GLN A 41 -14.80 -0.31 -12.57
N LYS A 42 -13.70 0.12 -11.97
CA LYS A 42 -13.46 1.47 -11.43
C LYS A 42 -14.53 1.89 -10.42
N LYS A 43 -14.92 0.96 -9.56
CA LYS A 43 -15.96 1.20 -8.56
C LYS A 43 -15.78 0.37 -7.29
N ALA A 44 -16.35 0.87 -6.18
CA ALA A 44 -16.57 0.04 -5.01
C ALA A 44 -17.68 -0.98 -5.29
N THR A 45 -17.41 -2.25 -5.05
CA THR A 45 -18.38 -3.36 -5.15
C THR A 45 -19.18 -3.53 -3.87
N GLY A 46 -18.74 -2.93 -2.77
CA GLY A 46 -19.38 -2.90 -1.47
C GLY A 46 -18.61 -2.06 -0.47
N MET A 47 -19.30 -1.62 0.56
CA MET A 47 -18.71 -0.99 1.75
C MET A 47 -19.15 -1.78 2.97
N THR A 48 -18.21 -2.29 3.74
CA THR A 48 -18.46 -3.18 4.87
C THR A 48 -17.92 -2.54 6.14
N LYS A 49 -18.80 -2.36 7.13
CA LYS A 49 -18.36 -1.89 8.45
C LYS A 49 -17.61 -2.99 9.19
N VAL A 50 -16.44 -2.67 9.72
CA VAL A 50 -15.66 -3.58 10.55
C VAL A 50 -16.29 -3.64 11.94
N THR A 51 -16.53 -4.86 12.42
CA THR A 51 -17.12 -5.16 13.71
C THR A 51 -16.17 -5.98 14.56
N GLY A 52 -16.33 -5.96 15.89
CA GLY A 52 -15.46 -6.70 16.82
C GLY A 52 -14.15 -5.97 17.14
N ILE A 53 -14.06 -4.67 16.84
CA ILE A 53 -12.96 -3.78 17.25
C ILE A 53 -13.45 -2.77 18.29
N SER A 54 -12.52 -2.29 19.12
CA SER A 54 -12.79 -1.23 20.11
C SER A 54 -11.88 -0.03 19.80
N GLY A 55 -12.38 0.92 19.01
CA GLY A 55 -11.62 2.09 18.53
C GLY A 55 -11.45 2.13 17.02
N ALA A 56 -10.66 3.08 16.54
CA ALA A 56 -10.43 3.31 15.13
C ALA A 56 -9.34 2.39 14.57
N LEU A 57 -9.53 1.83 13.37
CA LEU A 57 -8.43 1.30 12.57
C LEU A 57 -7.53 2.47 12.14
N VAL A 58 -6.23 2.28 12.25
CA VAL A 58 -5.22 3.26 11.83
C VAL A 58 -4.47 2.85 10.56
N GLY A 59 -4.57 1.57 10.18
CA GLY A 59 -4.03 1.04 8.93
C GLY A 59 -4.46 -0.40 8.70
N ILE A 60 -4.35 -0.84 7.46
CA ILE A 60 -4.65 -2.19 7.00
C ILE A 60 -3.58 -2.67 6.02
N ASP A 61 -3.28 -3.97 6.02
CA ASP A 61 -2.47 -4.57 4.98
C ASP A 61 -2.72 -6.08 4.85
N VAL A 62 -2.39 -6.66 3.70
CA VAL A 62 -2.43 -8.10 3.47
C VAL A 62 -1.10 -8.74 3.86
N ARG A 63 -1.10 -9.61 4.88
CA ARG A 63 0.10 -10.34 5.27
C ARG A 63 0.49 -11.37 4.21
N PRO A 64 1.65 -11.27 3.55
CA PRO A 64 2.04 -12.21 2.50
C PRO A 64 2.16 -13.66 2.98
N ALA A 65 2.45 -13.89 4.25
CA ALA A 65 2.66 -15.22 4.82
C ALA A 65 1.39 -16.08 4.81
N ASP A 66 0.20 -15.48 4.98
CA ASP A 66 -1.07 -16.19 5.08
C ASP A 66 -2.18 -15.65 4.14
N GLY A 67 -1.96 -14.50 3.48
CA GLY A 67 -2.90 -13.89 2.54
C GLY A 67 -4.12 -13.23 3.20
N MET A 68 -4.16 -13.11 4.52
CA MET A 68 -5.28 -12.48 5.22
C MET A 68 -5.11 -10.96 5.30
N LEU A 69 -6.24 -10.25 5.26
CA LEU A 69 -6.29 -8.82 5.54
C LEU A 69 -6.15 -8.60 7.05
N TYR A 70 -5.14 -7.84 7.44
CA TYR A 70 -4.90 -7.40 8.80
C TYR A 70 -5.31 -5.96 8.99
N GLY A 71 -5.69 -5.61 10.22
CA GLY A 71 -5.94 -4.24 10.63
C GLY A 71 -5.25 -3.95 11.96
N LEU A 72 -4.72 -2.74 12.08
CA LEU A 72 -4.17 -2.22 13.32
C LEU A 72 -5.15 -1.19 13.91
N VAL A 73 -5.58 -1.42 15.13
CA VAL A 73 -6.43 -0.49 15.89
C VAL A 73 -5.55 0.52 16.63
N GLU A 74 -6.04 1.74 16.83
CA GLU A 74 -5.32 2.85 17.48
C GLU A 74 -4.76 2.53 18.87
N ASP A 75 -5.29 1.52 19.53
CA ASP A 75 -4.85 1.07 20.85
C ASP A 75 -3.77 -0.03 20.78
N GLY A 76 -3.30 -0.38 19.56
CA GLY A 76 -2.31 -1.43 19.31
C GLY A 76 -2.90 -2.83 19.14
N THR A 77 -4.22 -3.01 19.17
CA THR A 77 -4.84 -4.29 18.86
C THR A 77 -4.67 -4.62 17.39
N VAL A 78 -4.09 -5.78 17.10
CA VAL A 78 -3.98 -6.36 15.75
C VAL A 78 -5.14 -7.31 15.54
N VAL A 79 -5.82 -7.16 14.41
CA VAL A 79 -6.95 -8.01 14.02
C VAL A 79 -6.76 -8.54 12.61
N THR A 80 -7.38 -9.69 12.30
CA THR A 80 -7.67 -10.09 10.92
C THR A 80 -9.09 -9.67 10.59
N ILE A 81 -9.34 -9.25 9.34
CA ILE A 81 -10.63 -8.75 8.89
C ILE A 81 -11.15 -9.64 7.77
N ALA A 82 -12.29 -10.28 7.99
CA ALA A 82 -12.96 -11.07 6.97
C ALA A 82 -13.74 -10.16 5.99
N GLN A 83 -14.11 -10.69 4.82
CA GLN A 83 -14.82 -9.92 3.79
C GLN A 83 -16.19 -9.38 4.26
N ASP A 84 -16.83 -10.07 5.21
CA ASP A 84 -18.06 -9.62 5.86
C ASP A 84 -17.85 -8.53 6.92
N GLY A 85 -16.60 -8.08 7.12
CA GLY A 85 -16.21 -7.06 8.10
C GLY A 85 -15.99 -7.57 9.51
N LYS A 86 -16.15 -8.88 9.77
CA LYS A 86 -15.89 -9.45 11.09
C LYS A 86 -14.38 -9.41 11.37
N ALA A 87 -14.00 -8.66 12.40
CA ALA A 87 -12.63 -8.66 12.91
C ALA A 87 -12.44 -9.76 13.96
N THR A 88 -11.29 -10.41 13.90
CA THR A 88 -10.85 -11.39 14.90
C THR A 88 -9.51 -10.93 15.48
N MET A 89 -9.45 -10.76 16.79
CA MET A 89 -8.23 -10.36 17.48
C MET A 89 -7.12 -11.40 17.25
N LYS A 90 -5.96 -10.91 16.83
CA LYS A 90 -4.75 -11.71 16.64
C LYS A 90 -3.78 -11.55 17.81
N SER A 91 -3.45 -10.30 18.14
CA SER A 91 -2.55 -9.95 19.25
C SER A 91 -2.77 -8.50 19.69
N LYS A 92 -1.99 -8.09 20.68
CA LYS A 92 -1.90 -6.71 21.15
C LYS A 92 -0.44 -6.29 21.16
N LEU A 93 -0.13 -5.21 20.44
CA LEU A 93 1.21 -4.66 20.42
C LEU A 93 1.58 -4.08 21.78
N ASP A 94 2.80 -4.36 22.27
CA ASP A 94 3.32 -3.86 23.53
C ASP A 94 3.79 -2.39 23.45
N THR A 95 3.94 -1.87 22.25
CA THR A 95 4.34 -0.49 21.95
C THR A 95 3.58 0.02 20.72
N MET A 96 3.10 1.27 20.79
CA MET A 96 2.36 1.92 19.71
C MET A 96 2.83 3.37 19.50
N VAL A 97 2.56 3.90 18.32
CA VAL A 97 2.71 5.34 18.04
C VAL A 97 1.67 6.15 18.83
N ALA A 98 1.93 7.43 19.03
CA ALA A 98 1.02 8.30 19.77
C ALA A 98 -0.34 8.43 19.06
N LYS A 99 -1.40 8.59 19.85
CA LYS A 99 -2.74 8.81 19.31
C LYS A 99 -2.84 10.12 18.54
N GLY A 100 -3.68 10.12 17.51
CA GLY A 100 -3.95 11.31 16.70
C GLY A 100 -2.97 11.54 15.55
N LEU A 101 -1.95 10.71 15.42
CA LEU A 101 -1.03 10.72 14.28
C LEU A 101 -1.66 10.02 13.07
N THR A 102 -1.20 10.40 11.88
CA THR A 102 -1.34 9.55 10.70
C THR A 102 -0.38 8.37 10.88
N VAL A 103 -0.89 7.17 10.65
CA VAL A 103 -0.12 5.92 10.78
C VAL A 103 -0.21 5.19 9.44
N THR A 104 0.91 4.69 8.98
CA THR A 104 0.96 3.73 7.88
C THR A 104 1.45 2.39 8.39
N VAL A 105 0.90 1.32 7.83
CA VAL A 105 1.29 -0.05 8.16
C VAL A 105 1.51 -0.85 6.89
N ASP A 106 2.52 -1.73 6.92
CA ASP A 106 2.78 -2.64 5.79
C ASP A 106 3.61 -3.84 6.25
N PHE A 107 3.34 -5.02 5.71
CA PHE A 107 4.10 -6.21 6.04
C PHE A 107 5.40 -6.29 5.24
N ASN A 108 6.53 -6.36 5.94
CA ASN A 108 7.80 -6.76 5.34
C ASN A 108 7.71 -8.25 4.92
N PRO A 109 7.68 -8.56 3.61
CA PRO A 109 7.44 -9.93 3.13
C PRO A 109 8.61 -10.88 3.39
N ALA A 110 9.83 -10.33 3.55
CA ALA A 110 11.02 -11.14 3.79
C ALA A 110 11.21 -11.47 5.27
N ALA A 111 10.84 -10.54 6.17
CA ALA A 111 11.00 -10.71 7.61
C ALA A 111 9.72 -11.17 8.32
N ASP A 112 8.57 -11.12 7.64
CA ASP A 112 7.23 -11.36 8.20
C ASP A 112 7.00 -10.53 9.48
N ARG A 113 7.14 -9.20 9.34
CA ARG A 113 6.92 -8.23 10.40
C ARG A 113 6.07 -7.08 9.89
N LEU A 114 5.11 -6.65 10.68
CA LEU A 114 4.34 -5.45 10.41
C LEU A 114 5.21 -4.22 10.72
N ARG A 115 5.47 -3.42 9.71
CA ARG A 115 6.03 -2.06 9.87
C ARG A 115 4.91 -1.16 10.33
N VAL A 116 5.16 -0.30 11.31
CA VAL A 116 4.25 0.74 11.77
C VAL A 116 5.01 2.03 11.85
N ILE A 117 4.62 3.02 11.06
CA ILE A 117 5.27 4.34 11.00
C ILE A 117 4.26 5.40 11.40
N GLY A 118 4.64 6.24 12.36
CA GLY A 118 3.89 7.45 12.72
C GLY A 118 4.36 8.66 11.93
N SER A 119 3.45 9.58 11.63
CA SER A 119 3.78 10.86 10.96
C SER A 119 4.71 11.78 11.77
N ASP A 120 5.00 11.42 13.03
CA ASP A 120 6.02 12.06 13.87
C ASP A 120 7.43 11.55 13.62
N GLY A 121 7.57 10.48 12.81
CA GLY A 121 8.84 9.82 12.50
C GLY A 121 9.10 8.56 13.30
N MET A 122 8.21 8.15 14.22
CA MET A 122 8.35 6.89 14.95
C MET A 122 8.29 5.71 13.98
N ASN A 123 9.21 4.76 14.12
CA ASN A 123 9.41 3.64 13.21
C ASN A 123 9.49 2.34 14.03
N LEU A 124 8.47 1.48 13.88
CA LEU A 124 8.29 0.26 14.65
C LEU A 124 8.25 -0.97 13.76
N ARG A 125 8.72 -2.11 14.27
CA ARG A 125 8.54 -3.45 13.70
C ARG A 125 7.82 -4.34 14.68
N ALA A 126 6.65 -4.86 14.31
CA ALA A 126 5.84 -5.69 15.16
C ALA A 126 5.80 -7.16 14.68
N ASN A 127 5.88 -8.08 15.60
CA ASN A 127 5.47 -9.47 15.37
C ASN A 127 3.98 -9.59 15.71
N VAL A 128 3.15 -9.78 14.70
CA VAL A 128 1.69 -9.83 14.88
C VAL A 128 1.20 -11.12 15.56
N ASP A 129 2.05 -12.13 15.69
CA ASP A 129 1.66 -13.39 16.32
C ASP A 129 1.76 -13.34 17.85
N ASP A 130 2.69 -12.53 18.40
CA ASP A 130 2.91 -12.39 19.86
C ASP A 130 2.79 -10.95 20.38
N GLY A 131 2.62 -9.96 19.48
CA GLY A 131 2.47 -8.55 19.83
C GLY A 131 3.78 -7.83 20.19
N LYS A 132 4.93 -8.49 20.10
CA LYS A 132 6.22 -7.88 20.42
C LYS A 132 6.64 -6.86 19.39
N VAL A 133 7.07 -5.69 19.85
CA VAL A 133 7.50 -4.58 19.03
C VAL A 133 8.98 -4.28 19.24
N THR A 134 9.67 -4.03 18.16
CA THR A 134 11.02 -3.43 18.18
C THR A 134 10.90 -1.98 17.73
N LYS A 135 11.35 -1.04 18.53
CA LYS A 135 11.52 0.35 18.10
C LYS A 135 12.82 0.41 17.30
N ASP A 136 12.69 0.79 16.04
CA ASP A 136 13.80 1.03 15.11
C ASP A 136 14.25 2.50 15.18
N GLY A 137 15.23 2.90 14.37
CA GLY A 137 15.68 4.29 14.28
C GLY A 137 14.56 5.21 13.82
N ASP A 138 14.38 6.35 14.47
CA ASP A 138 13.40 7.36 14.06
C ASP A 138 13.72 7.87 12.65
N LEU A 139 12.68 8.21 11.89
CA LEU A 139 12.83 8.61 10.49
C LEU A 139 13.61 9.93 10.37
N LYS A 140 14.56 9.95 9.46
CA LYS A 140 15.34 11.14 9.10
C LYS A 140 15.84 11.04 7.66
N PHE A 141 15.99 12.18 7.01
CA PHE A 141 16.63 12.22 5.70
C PHE A 141 18.12 11.90 5.78
N ALA A 142 18.62 11.21 4.75
CA ALA A 142 20.05 10.90 4.64
C ALA A 142 20.90 12.18 4.62
N GLU A 143 22.15 12.08 5.11
CA GLU A 143 23.08 13.21 5.15
C GLU A 143 23.38 13.81 3.78
N THR A 144 23.19 13.03 2.71
CA THR A 144 23.39 13.43 1.31
C THR A 144 22.11 13.84 0.59
N ASP A 145 20.94 13.75 1.29
CA ASP A 145 19.66 14.08 0.68
C ASP A 145 19.43 15.60 0.64
N MET A 146 18.68 16.06 -0.37
CA MET A 146 18.34 17.49 -0.52
C MET A 146 17.46 18.02 0.62
N HIS A 147 16.73 17.12 1.30
CA HIS A 147 15.86 17.41 2.47
C HIS A 147 16.55 17.16 3.81
N LYS A 148 17.89 16.99 3.81
CA LYS A 148 18.67 16.82 5.03
C LYS A 148 18.30 17.87 6.10
N GLY A 149 18.00 17.40 7.31
CA GLY A 149 17.63 18.24 8.43
C GLY A 149 16.17 18.68 8.48
N GLU A 150 15.39 18.41 7.43
CA GLU A 150 13.95 18.57 7.50
C GLU A 150 13.32 17.43 8.30
N LYS A 151 12.15 17.70 8.90
CA LYS A 151 11.39 16.66 9.61
C LYS A 151 10.52 15.88 8.62
N PRO A 152 10.69 14.55 8.48
CA PRO A 152 9.82 13.75 7.64
C PRO A 152 8.38 13.74 8.16
N ASN A 153 7.42 13.67 7.23
CA ASN A 153 5.99 13.51 7.49
C ASN A 153 5.44 12.37 6.62
N VAL A 154 5.79 11.13 7.00
CA VAL A 154 5.34 9.94 6.27
C VAL A 154 3.86 9.71 6.51
N VAL A 155 3.12 9.59 5.41
CA VAL A 155 1.66 9.42 5.38
C VAL A 155 1.19 8.17 4.63
N GLY A 156 2.11 7.44 4.02
CA GLY A 156 1.90 6.15 3.37
C GLY A 156 3.24 5.44 3.23
N GLY A 157 3.26 4.11 3.26
CA GLY A 157 4.49 3.35 3.10
C GLY A 157 4.18 1.90 2.72
N ALA A 158 4.97 1.33 1.81
CA ALA A 158 4.77 -0.03 1.34
C ALA A 158 6.08 -0.71 0.92
N TYR A 159 6.14 -2.02 1.11
CA TYR A 159 7.24 -2.87 0.68
C TYR A 159 7.01 -3.42 -0.73
N ILE A 160 8.07 -3.48 -1.54
CA ILE A 160 8.07 -4.27 -2.78
C ILE A 160 8.24 -5.76 -2.49
N ASN A 161 8.01 -6.58 -3.53
CA ASN A 161 8.11 -8.05 -3.46
C ASN A 161 7.16 -8.64 -2.40
N SER A 162 5.97 -8.04 -2.26
CA SER A 162 4.95 -8.39 -1.26
C SER A 162 4.30 -9.74 -1.58
N VAL A 163 5.11 -10.81 -1.53
CA VAL A 163 4.69 -12.20 -1.76
C VAL A 163 5.30 -13.13 -0.71
N LYS A 164 4.59 -14.23 -0.45
CA LYS A 164 5.04 -15.25 0.50
C LYS A 164 6.42 -15.80 0.14
N GLY A 165 7.34 -15.76 1.10
CA GLY A 165 8.67 -16.32 0.96
C GLY A 165 9.65 -15.44 0.17
N ALA A 166 9.34 -14.17 -0.03
CA ALA A 166 10.26 -13.20 -0.59
C ALA A 166 11.61 -13.24 0.14
N LYS A 167 12.71 -13.17 -0.62
CA LYS A 167 14.07 -13.20 -0.06
C LYS A 167 14.62 -11.81 0.22
N GLU A 168 14.11 -10.83 -0.50
CA GLU A 168 14.53 -9.43 -0.41
C GLU A 168 13.33 -8.51 -0.62
N THR A 169 13.43 -7.31 -0.10
CA THR A 169 12.43 -6.26 -0.28
C THR A 169 13.07 -4.89 -0.12
N ALA A 170 12.34 -3.84 -0.49
CA ALA A 170 12.69 -2.46 -0.21
C ALA A 170 11.42 -1.71 0.22
N LEU A 171 11.56 -0.76 1.13
CA LEU A 171 10.47 0.07 1.63
C LEU A 171 10.47 1.41 0.90
N TYR A 172 9.29 1.80 0.45
CA TYR A 172 9.02 3.11 -0.13
C TYR A 172 7.96 3.82 0.69
N ASP A 173 8.16 5.11 0.91
CA ASP A 173 7.28 5.95 1.72
C ASP A 173 6.78 7.16 0.91
N ILE A 174 5.62 7.66 1.28
CA ILE A 174 5.08 8.92 0.79
C ILE A 174 5.22 9.97 1.88
N ASP A 175 5.92 11.05 1.60
CA ASP A 175 5.95 12.21 2.49
C ASP A 175 4.91 13.23 2.06
N GLY A 176 3.98 13.52 2.98
CA GLY A 176 2.85 14.40 2.74
C GLY A 176 3.21 15.89 2.70
N THR A 177 4.34 16.28 3.29
CA THR A 177 4.80 17.68 3.30
C THR A 177 5.51 18.04 2.02
N ILE A 178 6.47 17.21 1.61
CA ILE A 178 7.20 17.47 0.36
C ILE A 178 6.45 16.97 -0.88
N GLY A 179 5.39 16.17 -0.71
CA GLY A 179 4.61 15.60 -1.82
C GLY A 179 5.46 14.69 -2.70
N GLY A 180 6.24 13.81 -2.10
CA GLY A 180 7.23 13.00 -2.79
C GLY A 180 7.25 11.54 -2.36
N LEU A 181 7.77 10.69 -3.26
CA LEU A 181 8.15 9.32 -2.99
C LEU A 181 9.56 9.31 -2.39
N LEU A 182 9.71 8.57 -1.31
CA LEU A 182 10.98 8.33 -0.62
C LEU A 182 11.33 6.85 -0.68
N LYS A 183 12.60 6.52 -0.57
CA LYS A 183 13.09 5.17 -0.29
C LYS A 183 13.66 5.15 1.13
N GLN A 184 13.18 4.23 1.97
CA GLN A 184 13.71 4.02 3.32
C GLN A 184 14.75 2.90 3.29
N ALA A 185 16.03 3.26 3.43
CA ALA A 185 17.14 2.30 3.34
C ALA A 185 18.37 2.74 4.16
N PRO A 186 18.82 1.97 5.17
CA PRO A 186 18.18 0.75 5.68
C PRO A 186 16.86 1.06 6.40
N PRO A 187 15.80 0.22 6.23
CA PRO A 187 14.50 0.51 6.85
C PRO A 187 14.56 0.59 8.38
N ASN A 188 15.39 -0.23 9.01
CA ASN A 188 15.51 -0.28 10.45
C ASN A 188 16.30 0.91 11.04
N ASP A 189 17.10 1.60 10.23
CA ASP A 189 17.82 2.81 10.66
C ASP A 189 16.98 4.09 10.45
N GLY A 190 15.83 3.96 9.79
CA GLY A 190 14.92 5.08 9.51
C GLY A 190 15.49 6.09 8.51
N ILE A 191 16.44 5.69 7.65
CA ILE A 191 17.09 6.59 6.70
C ILE A 191 16.27 6.74 5.44
N LEU A 192 15.88 7.97 5.12
CA LEU A 192 15.06 8.34 3.96
C LEU A 192 15.89 9.03 2.89
N SER A 193 15.64 8.66 1.65
CA SER A 193 16.20 9.33 0.47
C SER A 193 15.08 9.65 -0.52
N ALA A 194 15.04 10.89 -1.00
CA ALA A 194 14.06 11.32 -1.97
C ALA A 194 14.27 10.61 -3.32
N VAL A 195 13.19 10.01 -3.84
CA VAL A 195 13.14 9.46 -5.20
C VAL A 195 12.68 10.54 -6.16
N GLY A 196 11.56 11.20 -5.86
CA GLY A 196 11.05 12.29 -6.68
C GLY A 196 9.65 12.73 -6.25
N LYS A 197 9.16 13.80 -6.92
CA LYS A 197 7.84 14.37 -6.63
C LYS A 197 6.72 13.56 -7.26
N LEU A 198 5.64 13.36 -6.51
CA LEU A 198 4.43 12.71 -7.03
C LEU A 198 3.74 13.53 -8.12
N GLY A 199 3.84 14.86 -8.06
CA GLY A 199 3.13 15.77 -8.97
C GLY A 199 1.66 15.97 -8.61
N ILE A 200 1.23 15.47 -7.48
CA ILE A 200 -0.12 15.64 -6.89
C ILE A 200 -0.02 16.06 -5.42
N LYS A 201 -1.13 16.49 -4.85
CA LYS A 201 -1.23 16.75 -3.41
C LYS A 201 -1.23 15.42 -2.65
N ALA A 202 -0.40 15.29 -1.62
CA ALA A 202 -0.17 14.05 -0.88
C ALA A 202 -0.45 14.16 0.63
N ASP A 203 -1.16 15.19 1.08
CA ASP A 203 -1.49 15.40 2.50
C ASP A 203 -2.47 14.36 3.07
N LYS A 204 -3.27 13.74 2.20
CA LYS A 204 -4.24 12.70 2.53
C LYS A 204 -4.27 11.66 1.44
N VAL A 205 -3.37 10.71 1.53
CA VAL A 205 -3.24 9.61 0.56
C VAL A 205 -3.14 8.27 1.28
N ALA A 206 -3.49 7.22 0.57
CA ALA A 206 -3.26 5.85 0.93
C ALA A 206 -2.33 5.23 -0.13
N PHE A 207 -1.42 4.35 0.27
CA PHE A 207 -0.39 3.82 -0.62
C PHE A 207 -0.09 2.37 -0.34
N ASP A 208 -0.03 1.55 -1.40
CA ASP A 208 0.37 0.15 -1.32
C ASP A 208 1.03 -0.32 -2.62
N ILE A 209 1.81 -1.42 -2.54
CA ILE A 209 2.54 -1.99 -3.66
C ILE A 209 2.19 -3.47 -3.82
N TRP A 210 1.53 -3.80 -4.93
CA TRP A 210 1.29 -5.17 -5.35
C TRP A 210 2.51 -5.76 -6.04
N SER A 211 2.74 -7.07 -5.85
CA SER A 211 3.84 -7.81 -6.47
C SER A 211 3.36 -9.11 -7.08
N ASP A 212 3.89 -9.45 -8.26
CA ASP A 212 3.54 -10.70 -8.96
C ASP A 212 4.41 -11.91 -8.56
N GLY A 213 5.40 -11.68 -7.70
CA GLY A 213 6.39 -12.70 -7.31
C GLY A 213 7.48 -12.99 -8.35
N ASN A 214 7.43 -12.35 -9.51
CA ASN A 214 8.40 -12.51 -10.60
C ASN A 214 9.22 -11.23 -10.87
N GLY A 215 9.19 -10.30 -9.92
CA GLY A 215 9.94 -9.04 -9.97
C GLY A 215 9.14 -7.82 -10.42
N LYS A 216 7.88 -7.99 -10.85
CA LYS A 216 7.00 -6.86 -11.14
C LYS A 216 6.40 -6.34 -9.83
N ASN A 217 6.46 -5.03 -9.65
CA ASN A 217 5.88 -4.31 -8.52
C ASN A 217 5.06 -3.14 -9.05
N ASP A 218 3.75 -3.17 -8.83
CA ASP A 218 2.82 -2.12 -9.22
C ASP A 218 2.45 -1.30 -7.99
N ALA A 219 2.91 -0.05 -7.92
CA ALA A 219 2.64 0.85 -6.81
C ALA A 219 1.38 1.67 -7.09
N TRP A 220 0.47 1.67 -6.12
CA TRP A 220 -0.83 2.32 -6.20
C TRP A 220 -1.00 3.33 -5.07
N LEU A 221 -1.54 4.48 -5.42
CA LEU A 221 -1.85 5.54 -4.47
C LEU A 221 -3.29 5.98 -4.69
N MET A 222 -4.04 6.12 -3.60
CA MET A 222 -5.40 6.64 -3.63
C MET A 222 -5.46 7.99 -2.92
N ALA A 223 -5.93 9.03 -3.64
CA ALA A 223 -6.16 10.37 -3.12
C ALA A 223 -7.63 10.74 -3.36
N GLY A 224 -8.41 10.80 -2.28
CA GLY A 224 -9.86 10.95 -2.37
C GLY A 224 -10.49 9.76 -3.11
N ASP A 225 -11.17 10.02 -4.23
CA ASP A 225 -11.79 9.02 -5.11
C ASP A 225 -10.92 8.62 -6.30
N THR A 226 -9.70 9.15 -6.40
CA THR A 226 -8.84 8.95 -7.55
C THR A 226 -7.70 7.99 -7.23
N LEU A 227 -7.58 6.95 -8.05
CA LEU A 227 -6.50 5.97 -8.01
C LEU A 227 -5.40 6.39 -8.99
N TYR A 228 -4.16 6.38 -8.52
CA TYR A 228 -2.96 6.69 -9.29
C TYR A 228 -2.03 5.48 -9.31
N SER A 229 -1.33 5.26 -10.42
CA SER A 229 -0.10 4.47 -10.43
C SER A 229 1.08 5.36 -10.07
N VAL A 230 2.05 4.81 -9.30
CA VAL A 230 3.27 5.53 -8.92
C VAL A 230 4.48 4.83 -9.53
N ASP A 231 5.28 5.57 -10.27
CA ASP A 231 6.55 5.07 -10.81
C ASP A 231 7.60 5.07 -9.69
N LEU A 232 8.02 3.89 -9.25
CA LEU A 232 9.00 3.73 -8.16
C LEU A 232 10.41 4.23 -8.51
N ALA A 233 10.73 4.46 -9.79
CA ALA A 233 12.03 4.98 -10.21
C ALA A 233 12.07 6.51 -10.21
N THR A 234 10.94 7.18 -10.45
CA THR A 234 10.87 8.64 -10.60
C THR A 234 10.00 9.32 -9.55
N GLY A 235 9.21 8.56 -8.81
CA GLY A 235 8.23 9.07 -7.87
C GLY A 235 6.94 9.61 -8.50
N LYS A 236 6.85 9.68 -9.84
CA LYS A 236 5.72 10.30 -10.52
C LYS A 236 4.42 9.50 -10.35
N ALA A 237 3.37 10.18 -9.88
CA ALA A 237 2.01 9.65 -9.89
C ALA A 237 1.31 9.97 -11.22
N THR A 238 0.58 8.99 -11.75
CA THR A 238 -0.22 9.13 -12.97
C THR A 238 -1.64 8.64 -12.69
N GLU A 239 -2.65 9.46 -12.98
CA GLU A 239 -4.04 9.09 -12.79
C GLU A 239 -4.37 7.83 -13.61
N ALA A 240 -4.85 6.80 -12.92
CA ALA A 240 -5.26 5.54 -13.52
C ALA A 240 -6.79 5.44 -13.63
N ALA A 241 -7.51 5.87 -12.59
CA ALA A 241 -8.97 5.81 -12.56
C ALA A 241 -9.56 6.72 -11.50
N LYS A 242 -10.80 7.19 -11.75
CA LYS A 242 -11.71 7.65 -10.69
C LYS A 242 -12.57 6.49 -10.25
N ILE A 243 -12.62 6.24 -8.94
CA ILE A 243 -13.33 5.13 -8.33
C ILE A 243 -14.68 5.62 -7.82
N SER A 244 -15.75 5.14 -8.42
CA SER A 244 -17.10 5.47 -7.98
C SER A 244 -17.54 4.64 -6.77
N GLY A 245 -18.47 5.15 -5.96
CA GLY A 245 -19.07 4.43 -4.83
C GLY A 245 -18.22 4.39 -3.55
N VAL A 246 -17.04 4.99 -3.53
CA VAL A 246 -16.29 5.25 -2.30
C VAL A 246 -16.74 6.58 -1.72
N SER A 247 -17.27 6.57 -0.49
CA SER A 247 -17.71 7.78 0.19
C SER A 247 -16.99 7.94 1.52
N GLY A 248 -16.29 9.05 1.70
CA GLY A 248 -15.50 9.36 2.88
C GLY A 248 -13.99 9.49 2.58
N ILE A 249 -13.20 9.68 3.63
CA ILE A 249 -11.76 9.82 3.52
C ILE A 249 -11.13 8.43 3.52
N VAL A 250 -10.45 8.07 2.43
CA VAL A 250 -9.59 6.87 2.38
C VAL A 250 -8.34 7.18 3.17
N ARG A 251 -8.05 6.33 4.15
CA ARG A 251 -6.92 6.49 5.07
C ARG A 251 -5.78 5.52 4.79
N ASP A 252 -6.13 4.35 4.23
CA ASP A 252 -5.17 3.31 3.86
C ASP A 252 -5.76 2.41 2.78
N ILE A 253 -4.91 1.72 2.04
CA ILE A 253 -5.32 0.71 1.07
C ILE A 253 -4.46 -0.54 1.22
N ALA A 254 -5.05 -1.70 0.93
CA ALA A 254 -4.34 -2.97 0.82
C ALA A 254 -4.76 -3.65 -0.49
N ILE A 255 -3.79 -4.05 -1.31
CA ILE A 255 -4.06 -4.72 -2.58
C ILE A 255 -4.18 -6.21 -2.33
N LEU A 256 -5.35 -6.75 -2.62
CA LEU A 256 -5.61 -8.17 -2.38
C LEU A 256 -4.87 -9.03 -3.42
N PRO A 257 -4.31 -10.19 -3.02
CA PRO A 257 -3.78 -11.14 -3.99
C PRO A 257 -4.91 -11.55 -4.94
N GLY A 258 -4.60 -11.58 -6.25
CA GLY A 258 -5.60 -12.02 -7.23
C GLY A 258 -6.11 -13.41 -6.89
N MET A 259 -7.43 -13.55 -6.79
CA MET A 259 -8.10 -14.85 -6.69
C MET A 259 -8.02 -15.58 -8.02
#